data_61900e921a90b9815de05e4ba08689f7
#
_entry.id   61900e921a90b9815de05e4ba08689f7
#
_cell.length_a   1.000
_cell.length_b   1.000
_cell.length_c   1.000
_cell.angle_alpha   90.00
_cell.angle_beta   90.00
_cell.angle_gamma   90.00
#
_symmetry.space_group_name_H-M   'P 1'
#
loop_
_entity.id
_entity.type
_entity.pdbx_description
1 polymer ?
#
loop_
_entity_poly.entity_id
_entity_poly.type
_entity_poly.pdbx_seq_one_letter_code
_entity_poly.pdbx_strand_id
1 'polypeptide(L)'
;VVANNAINLELREGEILSLLGENGSGKTTLMNMLSGIYFPDEGQIYIHGKPVTIASPKDAFNYGIGMIHQHFKLVDVFTATENIVLGLEGKLDLAEAGKKVKEICDKYGFDIDPNQKIYDMSVSQKQTVEIVKVLFRGADILILDEPTAVLTPQETDKLFQIMRNM
;
A
#
# COMPACT_ATOMS: atom_id res chain seq x y z
N VAL A 1 7.17 -14.57 -22.91
CA VAL A 1 6.32 -15.35 -21.98
C VAL A 1 5.10 -14.50 -21.68
N VAL A 2 3.90 -15.02 -21.92
CA VAL A 2 2.65 -14.36 -21.53
C VAL A 2 2.41 -14.66 -20.05
N ALA A 3 2.47 -13.65 -19.19
CA ALA A 3 2.31 -13.81 -17.74
C ALA A 3 0.82 -13.78 -17.34
N ASN A 4 0.02 -12.95 -18.02
CA ASN A 4 -1.42 -12.81 -17.81
C ASN A 4 -2.11 -12.82 -19.18
N ASN A 5 -3.17 -13.61 -19.34
CA ASN A 5 -3.92 -13.69 -20.57
C ASN A 5 -5.43 -13.66 -20.27
N ALA A 6 -6.13 -12.68 -20.83
CA ALA A 6 -7.57 -12.49 -20.69
C ALA A 6 -8.05 -12.51 -19.23
N ILE A 7 -7.30 -11.85 -18.32
CA ILE A 7 -7.65 -11.73 -16.90
C ILE A 7 -8.76 -10.68 -16.75
N ASN A 8 -9.81 -11.06 -16.02
CA ASN A 8 -10.85 -10.14 -15.57
C ASN A 8 -10.83 -10.11 -14.04
N LEU A 9 -10.72 -8.92 -13.47
CA LEU A 9 -10.73 -8.68 -12.04
C LEU A 9 -11.70 -7.53 -11.73
N GLU A 10 -12.54 -7.72 -10.74
CA GLU A 10 -13.43 -6.68 -10.22
C GLU A 10 -13.21 -6.57 -8.73
N LEU A 11 -13.06 -5.35 -8.23
CA LEU A 11 -12.98 -5.02 -6.81
C LEU A 11 -14.05 -3.98 -6.50
N ARG A 12 -14.87 -4.22 -5.49
CA ARG A 12 -15.93 -3.32 -5.05
C ARG A 12 -15.48 -2.49 -3.84
N GLU A 13 -16.13 -1.38 -3.64
CA GLU A 13 -15.91 -0.56 -2.46
C GLU A 13 -16.17 -1.36 -1.17
N GLY A 14 -15.25 -1.27 -0.21
CA GLY A 14 -15.29 -2.03 1.06
C GLY A 14 -14.99 -3.53 0.93
N GLU A 15 -14.56 -4.01 -0.25
CA GLU A 15 -14.21 -5.41 -0.48
C GLU A 15 -12.73 -5.67 -0.19
N ILE A 16 -12.45 -6.81 0.45
CA ILE A 16 -11.11 -7.38 0.57
C ILE A 16 -11.03 -8.58 -0.36
N LEU A 17 -10.28 -8.43 -1.45
CA LEU A 17 -10.08 -9.49 -2.44
C LEU A 17 -8.73 -10.17 -2.26
N SER A 18 -8.73 -11.48 -2.06
CA SER A 18 -7.51 -12.27 -1.99
C SER A 18 -7.23 -12.98 -3.31
N LEU A 19 -6.07 -12.72 -3.90
CA LEU A 19 -5.59 -13.42 -5.09
C LEU A 19 -4.74 -14.61 -4.68
N LEU A 20 -5.25 -15.81 -4.90
CA LEU A 20 -4.57 -17.06 -4.58
C LEU A 20 -4.02 -17.72 -5.85
N GLY A 21 -2.86 -18.36 -5.74
CA GLY A 21 -2.23 -19.08 -6.85
C GLY A 21 -0.78 -19.43 -6.53
N GLU A 22 -0.22 -20.36 -7.26
CA GLU A 22 1.17 -20.80 -7.10
C GLU A 22 2.17 -19.69 -7.46
N ASN A 23 3.44 -19.86 -7.03
CA ASN A 23 4.51 -18.97 -7.43
C ASN A 23 4.68 -19.01 -8.95
N GLY A 24 4.80 -17.84 -9.58
CA GLY A 24 4.90 -17.72 -11.03
C GLY A 24 3.55 -17.70 -11.78
N SER A 25 2.39 -17.74 -11.07
CA SER A 25 1.06 -17.68 -11.72
C SER A 25 0.65 -16.29 -12.24
N GLY A 26 1.56 -15.30 -12.17
CA GLY A 26 1.32 -13.95 -12.71
C GLY A 26 0.68 -12.96 -11.73
N LYS A 27 0.46 -13.31 -10.45
CA LYS A 27 -0.13 -12.40 -9.44
C LYS A 27 0.64 -11.08 -9.31
N THR A 28 1.94 -11.18 -9.05
CA THR A 28 2.80 -9.99 -8.90
C THR A 28 2.86 -9.18 -10.20
N THR A 29 2.81 -9.83 -11.37
CA THR A 29 2.74 -9.14 -12.66
C THR A 29 1.46 -8.33 -12.79
N LEU A 30 0.31 -8.91 -12.42
CA LEU A 30 -0.97 -8.21 -12.40
C LEU A 30 -0.95 -7.02 -11.43
N MET A 31 -0.43 -7.22 -10.20
CA MET A 31 -0.29 -6.12 -9.23
C MET A 31 0.62 -5.01 -9.73
N ASN A 32 1.73 -5.35 -10.39
CA ASN A 32 2.64 -4.39 -10.98
C ASN A 32 2.01 -3.61 -12.15
N MET A 33 1.09 -4.20 -12.91
CA MET A 33 0.31 -3.48 -13.92
C MET A 33 -0.65 -2.48 -13.27
N LEU A 34 -1.37 -2.88 -12.23
CA LEU A 34 -2.30 -2.02 -11.50
C LEU A 34 -1.58 -0.87 -10.77
N SER A 35 -0.36 -1.11 -10.32
CA SER A 35 0.47 -0.08 -9.66
C SER A 35 1.32 0.77 -10.61
N GLY A 36 1.21 0.56 -11.94
CA GLY A 36 1.91 1.34 -12.95
C GLY A 36 3.41 1.04 -13.09
N ILE A 37 3.88 -0.09 -12.57
CA ILE A 37 5.26 -0.56 -12.75
C ILE A 37 5.42 -1.21 -14.12
N TYR A 38 4.39 -1.95 -14.57
CA TYR A 38 4.31 -2.53 -15.90
C TYR A 38 3.12 -1.96 -16.66
N PHE A 39 3.27 -1.86 -17.98
CA PHE A 39 2.18 -1.45 -18.85
C PHE A 39 1.57 -2.71 -19.50
N PRO A 40 0.23 -2.90 -19.47
CA PRO A 40 -0.41 -4.03 -20.15
C PRO A 40 -0.31 -3.88 -21.67
N ASP A 41 -0.02 -4.98 -22.37
CA ASP A 41 0.04 -4.98 -23.85
C ASP A 41 -1.36 -4.73 -24.45
N GLU A 42 -2.39 -5.34 -23.84
CA GLU A 42 -3.80 -5.22 -24.24
C GLU A 42 -4.70 -5.19 -23.00
N GLY A 43 -5.93 -4.74 -23.18
CA GLY A 43 -6.94 -4.67 -22.12
C GLY A 43 -7.20 -3.24 -21.64
N GLN A 44 -8.09 -3.12 -20.67
CA GLN A 44 -8.50 -1.83 -20.13
C GLN A 44 -8.65 -1.89 -18.61
N ILE A 45 -8.13 -0.90 -17.93
CA ILE A 45 -8.33 -0.69 -16.49
C ILE A 45 -9.44 0.34 -16.30
N TYR A 46 -10.34 0.06 -15.36
CA TYR A 46 -11.42 0.98 -14.98
C TYR A 46 -11.30 1.31 -13.51
N ILE A 47 -11.40 2.60 -13.17
CA ILE A 47 -11.48 3.10 -11.79
C ILE A 47 -12.79 3.87 -11.65
N HIS A 48 -13.62 3.50 -10.68
CA HIS A 48 -14.98 4.05 -10.50
C HIS A 48 -15.80 4.04 -11.80
N GLY A 49 -15.70 2.95 -12.58
CA GLY A 49 -16.40 2.77 -13.85
C GLY A 49 -15.86 3.59 -15.03
N LYS A 50 -14.80 4.36 -14.86
CA LYS A 50 -14.17 5.16 -15.92
C LYS A 50 -12.91 4.46 -16.42
N PRO A 51 -12.71 4.37 -17.77
CA PRO A 51 -11.48 3.84 -18.31
C PRO A 51 -10.31 4.78 -17.98
N VAL A 52 -9.22 4.19 -17.50
CA VAL A 52 -8.00 4.92 -17.14
C VAL A 52 -6.78 4.28 -17.78
N THR A 53 -5.74 5.08 -17.98
CA THR A 53 -4.42 4.62 -18.40
C THR A 53 -3.44 4.86 -17.25
N ILE A 54 -2.82 3.78 -16.78
CA ILE A 54 -1.82 3.82 -15.71
C ILE A 54 -0.47 3.53 -16.36
N ALA A 55 0.28 4.58 -16.66
CA ALA A 55 1.58 4.50 -17.32
C ALA A 55 2.76 4.58 -16.34
N SER A 56 2.50 4.96 -15.10
CA SER A 56 3.51 5.13 -14.07
C SER A 56 2.95 4.91 -12.67
N PRO A 57 3.79 4.65 -11.65
CA PRO A 57 3.35 4.61 -10.26
C PRO A 57 2.72 5.95 -9.78
N LYS A 58 3.13 7.07 -10.36
CA LYS A 58 2.52 8.37 -10.09
C LYS A 58 1.08 8.43 -10.59
N ASP A 59 0.79 7.85 -11.76
CA ASP A 59 -0.58 7.78 -12.28
C ASP A 59 -1.45 6.86 -11.42
N ALA A 60 -0.96 5.66 -11.07
CA ALA A 60 -1.66 4.76 -10.17
C ALA A 60 -2.05 5.49 -8.87
N PHE A 61 -1.10 6.24 -8.32
CA PHE A 61 -1.29 7.02 -7.11
C PHE A 61 -2.35 8.11 -7.28
N ASN A 62 -2.36 8.83 -8.42
CA ASN A 62 -3.36 9.86 -8.75
C ASN A 62 -4.77 9.27 -8.87
N TYR A 63 -4.90 7.98 -9.16
CA TYR A 63 -6.16 7.24 -9.17
C TYR A 63 -6.47 6.56 -7.82
N GLY A 64 -5.77 6.92 -6.75
CA GLY A 64 -6.00 6.39 -5.41
C GLY A 64 -5.43 4.99 -5.16
N ILE A 65 -4.60 4.44 -6.07
CA ILE A 65 -4.00 3.11 -5.89
C ILE A 65 -2.66 3.24 -5.16
N GLY A 66 -2.57 2.62 -3.99
CA GLY A 66 -1.33 2.48 -3.23
C GLY A 66 -0.86 1.03 -3.18
N MET A 67 0.42 0.77 -3.48
CA MET A 67 1.01 -0.56 -3.39
C MET A 67 2.01 -0.64 -2.25
N ILE A 68 1.88 -1.68 -1.45
CA ILE A 68 2.79 -2.05 -0.37
C ILE A 68 3.50 -3.33 -0.80
N HIS A 69 4.81 -3.21 -0.94
CA HIS A 69 5.67 -4.31 -1.42
C HIS A 69 6.03 -5.26 -0.29
N GLN A 70 6.38 -6.49 -0.64
CA GLN A 70 6.88 -7.52 0.27
C GLN A 70 8.11 -7.06 1.08
N HIS A 71 8.98 -6.25 0.49
CA HIS A 71 10.15 -5.67 1.16
C HIS A 71 9.92 -4.19 1.46
N PHE A 72 10.09 -3.82 2.73
CA PHE A 72 9.93 -2.45 3.19
C PHE A 72 10.90 -1.49 2.48
N LYS A 73 10.35 -0.38 2.01
CA LYS A 73 11.12 0.72 1.41
C LYS A 73 11.24 1.88 2.41
N LEU A 74 11.71 1.55 3.62
CA LEU A 74 11.87 2.49 4.72
C LEU A 74 13.35 2.79 4.96
N VAL A 75 13.64 4.02 5.36
CA VAL A 75 14.97 4.47 5.77
C VAL A 75 15.09 4.28 7.28
N ASP A 76 15.93 3.35 7.72
CA ASP A 76 16.00 2.91 9.11
C ASP A 76 16.33 4.04 10.10
N VAL A 77 17.18 4.99 9.72
CA VAL A 77 17.59 6.12 10.59
C VAL A 77 16.55 7.23 10.68
N PHE A 78 15.48 7.16 9.90
CA PHE A 78 14.38 8.13 9.93
C PHE A 78 13.28 7.69 10.90
N THR A 79 12.48 8.65 11.36
CA THR A 79 11.26 8.36 12.12
C THR A 79 10.15 7.85 11.19
N ALA A 80 9.06 7.35 11.78
CA ALA A 80 7.86 6.98 11.01
C ALA A 80 7.37 8.18 10.18
N THR A 81 7.21 9.36 10.80
CA THR A 81 6.77 10.57 10.10
C THR A 81 7.71 10.95 8.95
N GLU A 82 9.03 10.99 9.20
CA GLU A 82 10.02 11.30 8.16
C GLU A 82 9.93 10.36 6.96
N ASN A 83 9.71 9.05 7.20
CA ASN A 83 9.51 8.06 6.13
C ASN A 83 8.20 8.25 5.36
N ILE A 84 7.12 8.58 6.08
CA ILE A 84 5.79 8.77 5.49
C ILE A 84 5.78 9.95 4.53
N VAL A 85 6.44 11.05 4.91
CA VAL A 85 6.48 12.27 4.08
C VAL A 85 7.61 12.28 3.06
N LEU A 86 8.51 11.31 3.11
CA LEU A 86 9.65 11.24 2.19
C LEU A 86 9.20 11.21 0.73
N GLY A 87 9.69 12.15 -0.07
CA GLY A 87 9.35 12.27 -1.49
C GLY A 87 8.05 13.03 -1.79
N LEU A 88 7.41 13.64 -0.79
CA LEU A 88 6.34 14.60 -1.04
C LEU A 88 6.92 15.94 -1.52
N GLU A 89 6.22 16.56 -2.47
CA GLU A 89 6.60 17.87 -2.99
C GLU A 89 6.14 19.00 -2.04
N GLY A 90 6.89 20.09 -1.99
CA GLY A 90 6.54 21.29 -1.24
C GLY A 90 7.30 21.46 0.08
N LYS A 91 6.94 22.51 0.83
CA LYS A 91 7.52 22.78 2.14
C LYS A 91 6.82 21.92 3.20
N LEU A 92 7.54 20.96 3.76
CA LEU A 92 7.02 20.05 4.76
C LEU A 92 7.23 20.58 6.16
N ASP A 93 6.16 20.66 6.93
CA ASP A 93 6.19 20.82 8.38
C ASP A 93 6.06 19.44 9.04
N LEU A 94 7.15 18.94 9.61
CA LEU A 94 7.18 17.62 10.26
C LEU A 94 6.27 17.56 11.49
N ALA A 95 6.04 18.67 12.18
CA ALA A 95 5.15 18.70 13.34
C ALA A 95 3.67 18.55 12.90
N GLU A 96 3.28 19.24 11.84
CA GLU A 96 1.95 19.09 11.23
C GLU A 96 1.76 17.69 10.63
N ALA A 97 2.76 17.21 9.92
CA ALA A 97 2.75 15.85 9.36
C ALA A 97 2.59 14.78 10.45
N GLY A 98 3.34 14.91 11.55
CA GLY A 98 3.23 14.00 12.69
C GLY A 98 1.83 13.98 13.32
N LYS A 99 1.15 15.12 13.40
CA LYS A 99 -0.25 15.18 13.86
C LYS A 99 -1.18 14.43 12.91
N LYS A 100 -1.06 14.65 11.61
CA LYS A 100 -1.85 13.95 10.60
C LYS A 100 -1.58 12.43 10.60
N VAL A 101 -0.32 12.01 10.78
CA VAL A 101 0.04 10.59 10.96
C VAL A 101 -0.69 10.02 12.17
N LYS A 102 -0.68 10.74 13.31
CA LYS A 102 -1.38 10.31 14.51
C LYS A 102 -2.89 10.20 14.29
N GLU A 103 -3.52 11.15 13.62
CA GLU A 103 -4.95 11.12 13.29
C GLU A 103 -5.32 9.89 12.45
N ILE A 104 -4.48 9.54 11.46
CA ILE A 104 -4.67 8.31 10.67
C ILE A 104 -4.53 7.08 11.57
N CYS A 105 -3.53 7.05 12.43
CA CYS A 105 -3.33 5.93 13.35
C CYS A 105 -4.53 5.77 14.31
N ASP A 106 -5.01 6.86 14.88
CA ASP A 106 -6.16 6.84 15.79
C ASP A 106 -7.45 6.39 15.05
N LYS A 107 -7.65 6.87 13.81
CA LYS A 107 -8.82 6.51 12.98
C LYS A 107 -8.90 5.02 12.68
N TYR A 108 -7.78 4.40 12.33
CA TYR A 108 -7.74 2.99 11.88
C TYR A 108 -7.26 2.01 12.95
N GLY A 109 -6.90 2.49 14.13
CA GLY A 109 -6.42 1.65 15.23
C GLY A 109 -4.98 1.15 15.06
N PHE A 110 -4.13 1.92 14.37
CA PHE A 110 -2.70 1.61 14.26
C PHE A 110 -1.96 2.01 15.55
N ASP A 111 -1.03 1.15 15.95
CA ASP A 111 -0.21 1.36 17.15
C ASP A 111 1.25 1.61 16.74
N ILE A 112 1.52 2.84 16.31
CA ILE A 112 2.87 3.35 16.03
C ILE A 112 3.05 4.74 16.63
N ASP A 113 4.26 5.01 17.15
CA ASP A 113 4.67 6.36 17.52
C ASP A 113 5.23 7.08 16.28
N PRO A 114 4.63 8.21 15.84
CA PRO A 114 5.14 8.99 14.72
C PRO A 114 6.61 9.41 14.83
N ASN A 115 7.15 9.51 16.04
CA ASN A 115 8.52 9.93 16.30
C ASN A 115 9.50 8.77 16.51
N GLN A 116 9.01 7.52 16.58
CA GLN A 116 9.87 6.34 16.70
C GLN A 116 10.72 6.15 15.46
N LYS A 117 11.99 5.84 15.65
CA LYS A 117 12.91 5.50 14.56
C LYS A 117 12.60 4.09 14.01
N ILE A 118 12.73 3.93 12.69
CA ILE A 118 12.40 2.66 12.03
C ILE A 118 13.26 1.50 12.51
N TYR A 119 14.54 1.73 12.83
CA TYR A 119 15.42 0.67 13.33
C TYR A 119 14.96 0.11 14.70
N ASP A 120 14.19 0.87 15.49
CA ASP A 120 13.63 0.44 16.79
C ASP A 120 12.25 -0.22 16.65
N MET A 121 11.74 -0.37 15.42
CA MET A 121 10.42 -0.93 15.15
C MET A 121 10.46 -2.41 14.87
N SER A 122 9.43 -3.12 15.35
CA SER A 122 9.15 -4.49 14.93
C SER A 122 8.77 -4.56 13.43
N VAL A 123 8.82 -5.76 12.86
CA VAL A 123 8.41 -6.02 11.46
C VAL A 123 6.96 -5.57 11.22
N SER A 124 6.06 -5.87 12.14
CA SER A 124 4.65 -5.47 12.10
C SER A 124 4.48 -3.94 12.13
N GLN A 125 5.25 -3.24 12.97
CA GLN A 125 5.24 -1.78 13.00
C GLN A 125 5.76 -1.16 11.70
N LYS A 126 6.84 -1.72 11.13
CA LYS A 126 7.37 -1.29 9.82
C LYS A 126 6.33 -1.45 8.71
N GLN A 127 5.59 -2.56 8.71
CA GLN A 127 4.48 -2.77 7.78
C GLN A 127 3.37 -1.74 7.99
N THR A 128 3.03 -1.45 9.23
CA THR A 128 2.05 -0.40 9.55
C THR A 128 2.50 0.98 9.03
N VAL A 129 3.78 1.31 9.15
CA VAL A 129 4.33 2.57 8.59
C VAL A 129 4.14 2.65 7.07
N GLU A 130 4.36 1.55 6.33
CA GLU A 130 4.12 1.49 4.88
C GLU A 130 2.63 1.68 4.54
N ILE A 131 1.71 1.09 5.33
CA ILE A 131 0.27 1.29 5.16
C ILE A 131 -0.10 2.75 5.41
N VAL A 132 0.34 3.31 6.54
CA VAL A 132 0.06 4.71 6.90
C VAL A 132 0.62 5.67 5.84
N LYS A 133 1.78 5.37 5.26
CA LYS A 133 2.41 6.15 4.20
C LYS A 133 1.51 6.27 2.95
N VAL A 134 0.88 5.19 2.50
CA VAL A 134 -0.02 5.23 1.35
C VAL A 134 -1.35 5.90 1.70
N LEU A 135 -1.88 5.70 2.90
CA LEU A 135 -3.09 6.38 3.39
C LEU A 135 -2.88 7.88 3.57
N PHE A 136 -1.74 8.29 4.12
CA PHE A 136 -1.37 9.71 4.29
C PHE A 136 -1.40 10.46 2.96
N ARG A 137 -1.04 9.78 1.90
CA ARG A 137 -1.04 10.30 0.52
C ARG A 137 -2.42 10.26 -0.15
N GLY A 138 -3.45 9.65 0.48
CA GLY A 138 -4.82 9.61 -0.01
C GLY A 138 -5.16 8.39 -0.85
N ALA A 139 -4.49 7.25 -0.65
CA ALA A 139 -4.87 6.01 -1.32
C ALA A 139 -6.18 5.46 -0.74
N ASP A 140 -7.09 5.04 -1.62
CA ASP A 140 -8.38 4.39 -1.33
C ASP A 140 -8.37 2.92 -1.74
N ILE A 141 -7.47 2.55 -2.65
CA ILE A 141 -7.28 1.16 -3.11
C ILE A 141 -5.89 0.72 -2.68
N LEU A 142 -5.83 -0.31 -1.83
CA LEU A 142 -4.57 -0.86 -1.35
C LEU A 142 -4.26 -2.19 -2.04
N ILE A 143 -3.07 -2.29 -2.59
CA ILE A 143 -2.48 -3.53 -3.09
C ILE A 143 -1.43 -3.97 -2.08
N LEU A 144 -1.59 -5.18 -1.54
CA LEU A 144 -0.66 -5.78 -0.59
C LEU A 144 -0.04 -7.03 -1.23
N ASP A 145 1.27 -7.00 -1.45
CA ASP A 145 2.01 -8.14 -2.02
C ASP A 145 2.59 -8.99 -0.88
N GLU A 146 2.03 -10.19 -0.68
CA GLU A 146 2.38 -11.15 0.38
C GLU A 146 2.47 -10.53 1.80
N PRO A 147 1.45 -9.79 2.28
CA PRO A 147 1.57 -8.99 3.49
C PRO A 147 1.75 -9.81 4.78
N THR A 148 1.50 -11.10 4.73
CA THR A 148 1.56 -11.99 5.90
C THR A 148 2.80 -12.88 5.94
N ALA A 149 3.67 -12.81 4.92
CA ALA A 149 4.82 -13.70 4.78
C ALA A 149 5.81 -13.68 5.97
N VAL A 150 5.86 -12.55 6.68
CA VAL A 150 6.80 -12.31 7.80
C VAL A 150 6.10 -12.01 9.12
N LEU A 151 4.76 -12.12 9.16
CA LEU A 151 3.95 -11.82 10.35
C LEU A 151 3.63 -13.10 11.14
N THR A 152 3.55 -12.95 12.44
CA THR A 152 2.97 -13.97 13.33
C THR A 152 1.46 -14.08 13.09
N PRO A 153 0.79 -15.18 13.49
CA PRO A 153 -0.66 -15.29 13.38
C PRO A 153 -1.42 -14.14 14.05
N GLN A 154 -0.96 -13.68 15.21
CA GLN A 154 -1.58 -12.58 15.96
C GLN A 154 -1.44 -11.23 15.21
N GLU A 155 -0.29 -10.99 14.60
CA GLU A 155 -0.05 -9.79 13.79
C GLU A 155 -0.87 -9.83 12.49
N THR A 156 -1.04 -11.01 11.90
CA THR A 156 -1.89 -11.24 10.73
C THR A 156 -3.36 -10.93 11.06
N ASP A 157 -3.87 -11.41 12.20
CA ASP A 157 -5.24 -11.10 12.65
C ASP A 157 -5.43 -9.59 12.86
N LYS A 158 -4.45 -8.93 13.47
CA LYS A 158 -4.46 -7.46 13.65
C LYS A 158 -4.48 -6.72 12.32
N LEU A 159 -3.68 -7.15 11.34
CA LEU A 159 -3.67 -6.57 10.00
C LEU A 159 -5.06 -6.69 9.33
N PHE A 160 -5.69 -7.88 9.39
CA PHE A 160 -7.02 -8.07 8.82
C PHE A 160 -8.10 -7.26 9.54
N GLN A 161 -8.00 -7.08 10.87
CA GLN A 161 -8.92 -6.19 11.59
C GLN A 161 -8.79 -4.75 11.11
N ILE A 162 -7.57 -4.27 10.92
CA ILE A 162 -7.31 -2.93 10.40
C ILE A 162 -7.90 -2.77 8.99
N MET A 163 -7.66 -3.74 8.11
CA MET A 163 -8.21 -3.72 6.74
C MET A 163 -9.74 -3.69 6.71
N ARG A 164 -10.41 -4.32 7.69
CA ARG A 164 -11.88 -4.27 7.82
C ARG A 164 -12.40 -2.92 8.32
N ASN A 165 -11.55 -2.14 8.98
CA ASN A 165 -11.90 -0.81 9.50
C ASN A 165 -11.66 0.30 8.44
N MET A 166 -11.02 -0.05 7.35
CA MET A 166 -10.74 0.84 6.21
C MET A 166 -11.91 0.88 5.24
#